data_670dc78f6d4a37e53bc91bcf72994de5
#
_entry.id   670dc78f6d4a37e53bc91bcf72994de5
#
_cell.length_a   1.000
_cell.length_b   1.000
_cell.length_c   1.000
_cell.angle_alpha   90.00
_cell.angle_beta   90.00
_cell.angle_gamma   90.00
#
_symmetry.space_group_name_H-M   'P 1'
#
loop_
_entity.id
_entity.type
_entity.pdbx_description
1 polymer ?
#
loop_
_entity_poly.entity_id
_entity_poly.type
_entity_poly.pdbx_seq_one_letter_code
_entity_poly.pdbx_strand_id
1 'polypeptide(L)'
;MTSPMSKRSLLKLAGLVGCGKKEAAAPEAASGAATTASAAAAPAGPLKIAFAYVGPVGDAGWTYAHNAGRLAVEKEFGDKVKTTFVEKVPEGPEAERVIRDLVGQGNTLVFGTTFGYMEPMLKVAADNKDVKFEHGTGYKTAANMRTYDSRTYEGAYMAGVIAGSMTKSNTIGVVGSIPIPEVIRNINAFTLGAQSINPKIKTKVVWVNAWFDPPKETEGAQSLINQGADVLFQNTDSPAVLQTAEKAGKYAFGWDSDMTQFGPKAHLASSVINWGPYYIKATKDVLEGTWQTGGVWWGVKEGAIDIVAISDKVPADLKAKVDTVKAGLKDGSFVIWKGPILGQDGKEVVAKDAVADDKFLGGINFYVKGVDGAVPSSK
;
A
#
# COMPACT_ATOMS: atom_id res chain seq x y z
N MET A 1 23.67 34.47 -46.47
CA MET A 1 22.92 35.71 -46.70
C MET A 1 22.11 35.96 -45.48
N THR A 2 22.67 36.66 -44.57
CA THR A 2 22.40 38.03 -44.07
C THR A 2 21.27 38.15 -43.08
N SER A 3 21.68 38.22 -41.82
CA SER A 3 21.06 39.02 -40.73
C SER A 3 20.95 40.51 -41.17
N PRO A 4 20.27 41.49 -40.52
CA PRO A 4 20.45 41.81 -39.07
C PRO A 4 19.27 42.50 -38.36
N MET A 5 19.29 42.48 -37.03
CA MET A 5 19.33 43.56 -35.99
C MET A 5 18.78 44.96 -36.33
N SER A 6 18.03 45.57 -35.35
CA SER A 6 18.20 46.96 -34.84
C SER A 6 17.16 47.25 -33.75
N LYS A 7 17.47 47.48 -32.50
CA LYS A 7 18.07 48.60 -31.74
C LYS A 7 17.12 49.80 -31.52
N ARG A 8 16.90 50.10 -30.21
CA ARG A 8 16.90 51.42 -29.49
C ARG A 8 15.75 52.41 -29.74
N SER A 9 15.12 52.93 -28.67
CA SER A 9 15.65 54.17 -28.03
C SER A 9 14.87 54.53 -26.74
N LEU A 10 15.61 55.01 -25.79
CA LEU A 10 15.23 55.84 -24.63
C LEU A 10 14.63 57.19 -25.05
N LEU A 11 13.75 57.75 -24.20
CA LEU A 11 13.86 59.20 -23.88
C LEU A 11 13.33 59.52 -22.48
N LYS A 12 14.17 60.19 -21.71
CA LYS A 12 13.88 60.91 -20.46
C LYS A 12 13.21 62.23 -20.78
N LEU A 13 12.38 62.78 -19.91
CA LEU A 13 12.57 64.15 -19.46
C LEU A 13 11.79 64.48 -18.18
N ALA A 14 12.40 65.36 -17.43
CA ALA A 14 12.14 65.78 -16.06
C ALA A 14 11.37 67.15 -16.02
N GLY A 15 10.93 67.47 -14.80
CA GLY A 15 10.72 68.83 -14.27
C GLY A 15 9.25 69.20 -14.07
N LEU A 16 8.76 69.87 -13.05
CA LEU A 16 9.28 70.78 -12.05
C LEU A 16 8.22 71.01 -10.96
N VAL A 17 8.63 70.97 -9.73
CA VAL A 17 8.33 71.78 -8.54
C VAL A 17 7.06 72.71 -8.53
N GLY A 18 6.27 72.53 -7.46
CA GLY A 18 5.28 73.51 -6.97
C GLY A 18 4.96 73.27 -5.49
N CYS A 19 5.55 74.10 -4.60
CA CYS A 19 5.25 74.14 -3.17
C CYS A 19 3.88 74.74 -2.89
N GLY A 20 3.15 74.15 -1.94
CA GLY A 20 1.97 74.71 -1.30
C GLY A 20 1.71 74.06 0.03
N LYS A 21 2.09 74.75 1.15
CA LYS A 21 1.71 74.38 2.52
C LYS A 21 0.23 74.57 2.73
N LYS A 22 -0.43 73.58 3.41
CA LYS A 22 -1.39 73.87 4.50
C LYS A 22 -1.79 72.61 5.27
N GLU A 23 -1.62 72.71 6.52
CA GLU A 23 -2.36 72.26 7.72
C GLU A 23 -2.78 70.78 7.87
N ALA A 24 -2.35 70.29 9.01
CA ALA A 24 -2.62 69.01 9.62
C ALA A 24 -4.10 68.84 10.01
N ALA A 25 -4.67 67.69 9.60
CA ALA A 25 -5.85 67.10 10.26
C ALA A 25 -5.44 65.71 10.76
N ALA A 26 -5.80 65.41 11.98
CA ALA A 26 -5.46 64.17 12.67
C ALA A 26 -6.08 62.96 11.96
N PRO A 27 -5.46 61.76 12.02
CA PRO A 27 -6.00 60.57 11.43
C PRO A 27 -7.04 59.93 12.38
N GLU A 28 -8.27 59.78 11.89
CA GLU A 28 -9.26 58.86 12.46
C GLU A 28 -8.72 57.43 12.46
N ALA A 29 -8.80 56.82 13.61
CA ALA A 29 -8.45 55.41 13.82
C ALA A 29 -9.40 54.52 13.02
N ALA A 30 -8.90 53.97 11.87
CA ALA A 30 -9.56 52.88 11.20
C ALA A 30 -9.48 51.61 12.09
N SER A 31 -10.60 51.30 12.73
CA SER A 31 -10.82 50.04 13.40
C SER A 31 -10.70 48.91 12.37
N GLY A 32 -9.53 48.28 12.33
CA GLY A 32 -9.29 47.06 11.61
C GLY A 32 -10.09 45.93 12.27
N ALA A 33 -11.18 45.54 11.64
CA ALA A 33 -11.89 44.32 11.99
C ALA A 33 -10.94 43.16 11.69
N ALA A 34 -10.32 42.62 12.75
CA ALA A 34 -9.64 41.32 12.71
C ALA A 34 -10.73 40.29 12.39
N THR A 35 -10.72 39.79 11.16
CA THR A 35 -11.44 38.56 10.81
C THR A 35 -10.80 37.42 11.60
N THR A 36 -11.35 37.16 12.77
CA THR A 36 -11.11 35.88 13.46
C THR A 36 -11.63 34.78 12.56
N ALA A 37 -10.70 34.03 11.96
CA ALA A 37 -11.04 32.75 11.36
C ALA A 37 -11.76 31.94 12.45
N SER A 38 -13.06 31.74 12.25
CA SER A 38 -13.86 30.87 13.10
C SER A 38 -13.28 29.49 12.97
N ALA A 39 -12.55 29.02 13.98
CA ALA A 39 -12.25 27.62 14.14
C ALA A 39 -13.58 26.89 14.18
N ALA A 40 -13.86 26.05 13.21
CA ALA A 40 -15.03 25.21 13.20
C ALA A 40 -15.08 24.46 14.54
N ALA A 41 -16.14 24.66 15.30
CA ALA A 41 -16.35 24.00 16.57
C ALA A 41 -16.23 22.49 16.36
N ALA A 42 -15.38 21.82 17.13
CA ALA A 42 -15.29 20.37 17.13
C ALA A 42 -16.70 19.79 17.35
N PRO A 43 -17.10 18.75 16.60
CA PRO A 43 -18.43 18.14 16.76
C PRO A 43 -18.63 17.69 18.20
N ALA A 44 -19.80 17.98 18.78
CA ALA A 44 -20.18 17.58 20.13
C ALA A 44 -20.42 16.06 20.16
N GLY A 45 -19.35 15.27 20.30
CA GLY A 45 -19.41 13.82 20.38
C GLY A 45 -18.19 13.14 19.78
N PRO A 46 -18.09 11.81 19.89
CA PRO A 46 -16.97 11.06 19.33
C PRO A 46 -16.96 11.12 17.80
N LEU A 47 -15.76 11.17 17.23
CA LEU A 47 -15.56 11.01 15.78
C LEU A 47 -16.08 9.63 15.36
N LYS A 48 -17.05 9.60 14.45
CA LYS A 48 -17.59 8.34 13.90
C LYS A 48 -16.77 7.93 12.68
N ILE A 49 -16.24 6.72 12.74
CA ILE A 49 -15.34 6.15 11.74
C ILE A 49 -15.95 4.86 11.22
N ALA A 50 -16.00 4.70 9.90
CA ALA A 50 -16.50 3.48 9.28
C ALA A 50 -15.41 2.79 8.44
N PHE A 51 -15.52 1.45 8.37
CA PHE A 51 -14.65 0.61 7.54
C PHE A 51 -15.50 -0.29 6.64
N ALA A 52 -15.22 -0.28 5.36
CA ALA A 52 -15.75 -1.24 4.39
C ALA A 52 -14.67 -2.25 4.06
N TYR A 53 -14.90 -3.52 4.40
CA TYR A 53 -13.96 -4.63 4.21
C TYR A 53 -14.42 -5.55 3.07
N VAL A 54 -13.47 -5.95 2.22
CA VAL A 54 -13.76 -6.86 1.08
C VAL A 54 -13.94 -8.30 1.51
N GLY A 55 -13.20 -8.75 2.51
CA GLY A 55 -13.25 -10.10 3.08
C GLY A 55 -13.87 -10.15 4.47
N PRO A 56 -13.91 -11.33 5.08
CA PRO A 56 -14.31 -11.50 6.47
C PRO A 56 -13.18 -11.11 7.42
N VAL A 57 -13.50 -10.55 8.59
CA VAL A 57 -12.49 -10.19 9.61
C VAL A 57 -11.70 -11.38 10.17
N GLY A 58 -12.17 -12.60 9.91
CA GLY A 58 -11.52 -13.85 10.29
C GLY A 58 -10.74 -14.53 9.17
N ASP A 59 -10.40 -13.84 8.08
CA ASP A 59 -9.64 -14.39 6.95
C ASP A 59 -8.20 -14.78 7.31
N ALA A 60 -7.68 -14.22 8.39
CA ALA A 60 -6.28 -14.31 8.84
C ALA A 60 -5.28 -13.55 7.95
N GLY A 61 -5.74 -12.87 6.90
CA GLY A 61 -4.96 -12.13 5.93
C GLY A 61 -5.29 -10.64 5.90
N TRP A 62 -5.66 -10.15 4.73
CA TRP A 62 -5.87 -8.73 4.43
C TRP A 62 -6.90 -8.07 5.36
N THR A 63 -8.12 -8.61 5.41
CA THR A 63 -9.18 -8.02 6.23
C THR A 63 -8.88 -8.12 7.72
N TYR A 64 -8.27 -9.22 8.17
CA TYR A 64 -7.79 -9.36 9.54
C TYR A 64 -6.79 -8.24 9.90
N ALA A 65 -5.81 -7.97 9.05
CA ALA A 65 -4.82 -6.92 9.27
C ALA A 65 -5.45 -5.52 9.34
N HIS A 66 -6.41 -5.23 8.46
CA HIS A 66 -7.17 -3.97 8.49
C HIS A 66 -8.00 -3.83 9.77
N ASN A 67 -8.67 -4.92 10.20
CA ASN A 67 -9.43 -4.90 11.45
C ASN A 67 -8.53 -4.74 12.68
N ALA A 68 -7.34 -5.31 12.67
CA ALA A 68 -6.35 -5.06 13.73
C ALA A 68 -5.95 -3.57 13.79
N GLY A 69 -5.81 -2.91 12.63
CA GLY A 69 -5.60 -1.47 12.52
C GLY A 69 -6.78 -0.66 13.09
N ARG A 70 -8.03 -1.05 12.81
CA ARG A 70 -9.22 -0.43 13.40
C ARG A 70 -9.22 -0.53 14.93
N LEU A 71 -8.90 -1.72 15.46
CA LEU A 71 -8.81 -1.93 16.92
C LEU A 71 -7.69 -1.11 17.56
N ALA A 72 -6.59 -0.87 16.84
CA ALA A 72 -5.53 0.03 17.30
C ALA A 72 -6.02 1.48 17.43
N VAL A 73 -6.89 1.95 16.51
CA VAL A 73 -7.53 3.27 16.61
C VAL A 73 -8.43 3.36 17.86
N GLU A 74 -9.26 2.35 18.10
CA GLU A 74 -10.11 2.32 19.31
C GLU A 74 -9.28 2.35 20.59
N LYS A 75 -8.17 1.57 20.60
CA LYS A 75 -7.26 1.53 21.75
C LYS A 75 -6.56 2.87 21.99
N GLU A 76 -6.14 3.56 20.93
CA GLU A 76 -5.42 4.84 21.02
C GLU A 76 -6.31 5.99 21.47
N PHE A 77 -7.50 6.09 20.91
CA PHE A 77 -8.36 7.26 21.10
C PHE A 77 -9.50 7.08 22.11
N GLY A 78 -9.81 5.85 22.50
CA GLY A 78 -10.88 5.54 23.46
C GLY A 78 -12.21 6.23 23.10
N ASP A 79 -12.81 6.91 24.06
CA ASP A 79 -14.12 7.56 23.92
C ASP A 79 -14.16 8.73 22.93
N LYS A 80 -13.00 9.15 22.38
CA LYS A 80 -12.94 10.20 21.35
C LYS A 80 -13.38 9.70 19.97
N VAL A 81 -13.44 8.40 19.78
CA VAL A 81 -13.83 7.77 18.51
C VAL A 81 -14.90 6.70 18.71
N LYS A 82 -15.69 6.46 17.67
CA LYS A 82 -16.60 5.31 17.58
C LYS A 82 -16.42 4.68 16.22
N THR A 83 -15.95 3.44 16.17
CA THR A 83 -15.76 2.72 14.90
C THR A 83 -16.93 1.78 14.61
N THR A 84 -17.23 1.62 13.32
CA THR A 84 -18.15 0.61 12.77
C THR A 84 -17.50 -0.03 11.56
N PHE A 85 -17.92 -1.25 11.18
CA PHE A 85 -17.46 -1.88 9.96
C PHE A 85 -18.56 -2.72 9.31
N VAL A 86 -18.42 -2.94 8.01
CA VAL A 86 -19.16 -3.93 7.24
C VAL A 86 -18.15 -4.80 6.52
N GLU A 87 -18.26 -6.12 6.67
CA GLU A 87 -17.39 -7.11 6.05
C GLU A 87 -18.03 -7.77 4.82
N LYS A 88 -17.22 -8.40 3.98
CA LYS A 88 -17.64 -9.14 2.78
C LYS A 88 -18.42 -8.24 1.81
N VAL A 89 -17.99 -6.99 1.68
CA VAL A 89 -18.57 -6.04 0.74
C VAL A 89 -17.95 -6.30 -0.65
N PRO A 90 -18.74 -6.75 -1.64
CA PRO A 90 -18.21 -6.98 -2.98
C PRO A 90 -17.74 -5.68 -3.62
N GLU A 91 -16.70 -5.77 -4.45
CA GLU A 91 -16.27 -4.65 -5.27
C GLU A 91 -17.33 -4.29 -6.33
N GLY A 92 -17.37 -3.02 -6.72
CA GLY A 92 -18.32 -2.51 -7.71
C GLY A 92 -19.55 -1.81 -7.12
N PRO A 93 -20.76 -1.94 -7.71
CA PRO A 93 -21.94 -1.15 -7.33
C PRO A 93 -22.40 -1.36 -5.89
N GLU A 94 -22.23 -2.56 -5.37
CA GLU A 94 -22.59 -2.86 -3.98
C GLU A 94 -21.72 -2.09 -2.98
N ALA A 95 -20.43 -1.91 -3.28
CA ALA A 95 -19.53 -1.09 -2.47
C ALA A 95 -20.03 0.35 -2.39
N GLU A 96 -20.48 0.94 -3.50
CA GLU A 96 -21.05 2.29 -3.50
C GLU A 96 -22.24 2.39 -2.56
N ARG A 97 -23.18 1.43 -2.63
CA ARG A 97 -24.36 1.38 -1.77
C ARG A 97 -23.98 1.31 -0.28
N VAL A 98 -23.09 0.38 0.08
CA VAL A 98 -22.66 0.20 1.48
C VAL A 98 -21.93 1.45 2.00
N ILE A 99 -21.05 2.06 1.20
CA ILE A 99 -20.32 3.26 1.59
C ILE A 99 -21.29 4.44 1.80
N ARG A 100 -22.33 4.59 0.94
CA ARG A 100 -23.40 5.58 1.13
C ARG A 100 -24.17 5.35 2.42
N ASP A 101 -24.50 4.10 2.72
CA ASP A 101 -25.20 3.73 3.96
C ASP A 101 -24.35 4.06 5.20
N LEU A 102 -23.04 3.79 5.16
CA LEU A 102 -22.11 4.14 6.23
C LEU A 102 -22.04 5.66 6.46
N VAL A 103 -21.98 6.44 5.39
CA VAL A 103 -22.06 7.92 5.47
C VAL A 103 -23.42 8.36 6.04
N GLY A 104 -24.53 7.78 5.58
CA GLY A 104 -25.88 8.06 6.07
C GLY A 104 -26.07 7.78 7.56
N GLN A 105 -25.28 6.88 8.16
CA GLN A 105 -25.23 6.62 9.60
C GLN A 105 -24.47 7.71 10.40
N GLY A 106 -23.97 8.73 9.71
CA GLY A 106 -23.24 9.85 10.30
C GLY A 106 -21.75 9.62 10.52
N ASN A 107 -21.16 8.63 9.84
CA ASN A 107 -19.70 8.48 9.84
C ASN A 107 -19.07 9.60 9.00
N THR A 108 -18.07 10.27 9.56
CA THR A 108 -17.38 11.41 8.93
C THR A 108 -15.95 11.11 8.49
N LEU A 109 -15.44 9.91 8.82
CA LEU A 109 -14.21 9.33 8.30
C LEU A 109 -14.53 7.90 7.85
N VAL A 110 -14.29 7.59 6.57
CA VAL A 110 -14.64 6.30 5.96
C VAL A 110 -13.43 5.68 5.29
N PHE A 111 -13.06 4.49 5.73
CA PHE A 111 -12.01 3.67 5.12
C PHE A 111 -12.62 2.63 4.19
N GLY A 112 -12.17 2.61 2.94
CA GLY A 112 -12.41 1.54 1.99
C GLY A 112 -11.10 0.79 1.75
N THR A 113 -11.09 -0.51 1.96
CA THR A 113 -9.85 -1.26 2.16
C THR A 113 -9.43 -2.14 0.98
N THR A 114 -9.94 -1.89 -0.21
CA THR A 114 -9.56 -2.65 -1.40
C THR A 114 -9.54 -1.80 -2.66
N PHE A 115 -8.75 -2.22 -3.63
CA PHE A 115 -8.54 -1.55 -4.91
C PHE A 115 -9.85 -1.24 -5.66
N GLY A 116 -10.78 -2.19 -5.71
CA GLY A 116 -12.03 -2.05 -6.46
C GLY A 116 -13.04 -1.07 -5.87
N TYR A 117 -12.78 -0.49 -4.68
CA TYR A 117 -13.62 0.55 -4.10
C TYR A 117 -13.30 1.97 -4.62
N MET A 118 -12.30 2.13 -5.48
CA MET A 118 -11.85 3.45 -5.94
C MET A 118 -12.96 4.28 -6.59
N GLU A 119 -13.61 3.76 -7.63
CA GLU A 119 -14.69 4.47 -8.31
C GLU A 119 -15.96 4.62 -7.44
N PRO A 120 -16.42 3.59 -6.71
CA PRO A 120 -17.48 3.73 -5.72
C PRO A 120 -17.24 4.85 -4.71
N MET A 121 -16.06 4.89 -4.10
CA MET A 121 -15.72 5.92 -3.11
C MET A 121 -15.64 7.32 -3.70
N LEU A 122 -15.08 7.48 -4.91
CA LEU A 122 -15.03 8.78 -5.59
C LEU A 122 -16.42 9.36 -5.82
N LYS A 123 -17.39 8.52 -6.23
CA LYS A 123 -18.79 8.94 -6.42
C LYS A 123 -19.40 9.39 -5.10
N VAL A 124 -19.25 8.62 -4.02
CA VAL A 124 -19.79 8.97 -2.71
C VAL A 124 -19.11 10.24 -2.17
N ALA A 125 -17.80 10.38 -2.33
CA ALA A 125 -17.04 11.56 -1.93
C ALA A 125 -17.50 12.83 -2.66
N ALA A 126 -17.85 12.71 -3.95
CA ALA A 126 -18.37 13.84 -4.72
C ALA A 126 -19.66 14.43 -4.12
N ASP A 127 -20.52 13.59 -3.57
CA ASP A 127 -21.80 13.97 -2.99
C ASP A 127 -21.71 14.39 -1.49
N ASN A 128 -20.61 14.05 -0.79
CA ASN A 128 -20.46 14.20 0.66
C ASN A 128 -19.17 14.95 1.03
N LYS A 129 -19.11 16.24 0.73
CA LYS A 129 -17.90 17.08 0.82
C LYS A 129 -17.29 17.20 2.22
N ASP A 130 -18.11 17.08 3.26
CA ASP A 130 -17.69 17.21 4.65
C ASP A 130 -17.14 15.89 5.23
N VAL A 131 -17.37 14.77 4.56
CA VAL A 131 -16.85 13.44 4.93
C VAL A 131 -15.44 13.25 4.35
N LYS A 132 -14.54 12.68 5.14
CA LYS A 132 -13.21 12.30 4.72
C LYS A 132 -13.17 10.82 4.33
N PHE A 133 -12.56 10.54 3.21
CA PHE A 133 -12.45 9.18 2.65
C PHE A 133 -10.99 8.77 2.55
N GLU A 134 -10.72 7.56 3.02
CA GLU A 134 -9.43 6.88 2.99
C GLU A 134 -9.55 5.64 2.10
N HIS A 135 -8.92 5.65 0.94
CA HIS A 135 -9.00 4.53 0.00
C HIS A 135 -7.70 3.73 -0.03
N GLY A 136 -7.76 2.47 0.38
CA GLY A 136 -6.63 1.52 0.33
C GLY A 136 -6.30 1.09 -1.09
N THR A 137 -5.00 1.10 -1.44
CA THR A 137 -4.41 0.60 -2.70
C THR A 137 -4.84 1.32 -3.98
N GLY A 138 -5.53 2.47 -3.87
CA GLY A 138 -5.96 3.26 -5.02
C GLY A 138 -4.93 4.29 -5.49
N TYR A 139 -5.22 4.92 -6.63
CA TYR A 139 -4.36 5.98 -7.23
C TYR A 139 -5.12 7.27 -7.59
N LYS A 140 -6.46 7.29 -7.41
CA LYS A 140 -7.28 8.48 -7.64
C LYS A 140 -7.63 9.15 -6.32
N THR A 141 -7.55 10.47 -6.29
CA THR A 141 -7.86 11.30 -5.13
C THR A 141 -8.95 12.32 -5.44
N ALA A 142 -9.55 12.90 -4.40
CA ALA A 142 -10.45 14.06 -4.49
C ALA A 142 -10.14 15.02 -3.33
N ALA A 143 -10.76 16.19 -3.29
CA ALA A 143 -10.53 17.18 -2.23
C ALA A 143 -10.78 16.63 -0.82
N ASN A 144 -11.66 15.63 -0.69
CA ASN A 144 -12.02 14.96 0.56
C ASN A 144 -11.74 13.44 0.53
N MET A 145 -10.97 12.96 -0.43
CA MET A 145 -10.53 11.57 -0.52
C MET A 145 -9.03 11.52 -0.78
N ARG A 146 -8.31 10.78 0.04
CA ARG A 146 -6.89 10.42 -0.17
C ARG A 146 -6.72 8.91 -0.31
N THR A 147 -5.58 8.51 -0.82
CA THR A 147 -5.20 7.10 -0.95
C THR A 147 -4.10 6.74 0.02
N TYR A 148 -4.09 5.49 0.47
CA TYR A 148 -3.02 4.91 1.26
C TYR A 148 -2.70 3.52 0.72
N ASP A 149 -1.43 3.16 0.79
CA ASP A 149 -0.96 1.84 0.35
C ASP A 149 0.23 1.41 1.20
N SER A 150 0.57 0.14 1.14
CA SER A 150 1.74 -0.44 1.78
C SER A 150 2.68 -1.07 0.74
N ARG A 151 4.00 -0.98 1.00
CA ARG A 151 5.04 -1.57 0.16
C ARG A 151 5.17 -3.07 0.43
N THR A 152 4.08 -3.81 0.23
CA THR A 152 3.99 -5.27 0.47
C THR A 152 5.11 -6.04 -0.20
N TYR A 153 5.61 -5.54 -1.32
CA TYR A 153 6.75 -6.11 -2.04
C TYR A 153 8.06 -6.15 -1.21
N GLU A 154 8.20 -5.32 -0.18
CA GLU A 154 9.36 -5.35 0.72
C GLU A 154 9.34 -6.63 1.57
N GLY A 155 8.18 -6.99 2.13
CA GLY A 155 7.98 -8.25 2.83
C GLY A 155 8.10 -9.46 1.91
N ALA A 156 7.54 -9.37 0.69
CA ALA A 156 7.68 -10.40 -0.33
C ALA A 156 9.15 -10.65 -0.71
N TYR A 157 9.96 -9.61 -0.85
CA TYR A 157 11.40 -9.74 -1.11
C TYR A 157 12.13 -10.47 0.04
N MET A 158 11.86 -10.07 1.29
CA MET A 158 12.46 -10.72 2.47
C MET A 158 12.06 -12.20 2.56
N ALA A 159 10.79 -12.52 2.30
CA ALA A 159 10.32 -13.92 2.19
C ALA A 159 11.06 -14.66 1.05
N GLY A 160 11.27 -13.99 -0.09
CA GLY A 160 12.04 -14.50 -1.20
C GLY A 160 13.48 -14.87 -0.83
N VAL A 161 14.17 -14.02 -0.06
CA VAL A 161 15.52 -14.30 0.46
C VAL A 161 15.52 -15.61 1.27
N ILE A 162 14.51 -15.81 2.13
CA ILE A 162 14.37 -17.06 2.88
C ILE A 162 14.10 -18.24 1.93
N ALA A 163 13.14 -18.09 1.02
CA ALA A 163 12.78 -19.13 0.04
C ALA A 163 13.96 -19.59 -0.78
N GLY A 164 14.82 -18.65 -1.20
CA GLY A 164 16.01 -18.92 -2.01
C GLY A 164 17.04 -19.84 -1.37
N SER A 165 17.13 -19.83 -0.04
CA SER A 165 17.99 -20.74 0.72
C SER A 165 17.29 -22.05 1.08
N MET A 166 15.98 -22.02 1.29
CA MET A 166 15.21 -23.17 1.79
C MET A 166 14.77 -24.13 0.69
N THR A 167 14.64 -23.66 -0.56
CA THR A 167 14.29 -24.54 -1.68
C THR A 167 15.41 -25.52 -2.00
N LYS A 168 15.04 -26.77 -2.27
CA LYS A 168 15.93 -27.84 -2.74
C LYS A 168 15.72 -28.14 -4.22
N SER A 169 14.51 -27.86 -4.72
CA SER A 169 14.15 -28.10 -6.13
C SER A 169 14.55 -26.96 -7.07
N ASN A 170 14.97 -25.82 -6.54
CA ASN A 170 15.10 -24.54 -7.26
C ASN A 170 13.79 -24.09 -7.93
N THR A 171 12.66 -24.63 -7.50
CA THR A 171 11.32 -24.25 -7.97
C THR A 171 10.50 -23.80 -6.78
N ILE A 172 10.12 -22.54 -6.78
CA ILE A 172 9.23 -21.95 -5.79
C ILE A 172 7.90 -21.62 -6.45
N GLY A 173 6.82 -21.55 -5.66
CA GLY A 173 5.49 -21.35 -6.18
C GLY A 173 4.80 -20.15 -5.54
N VAL A 174 4.00 -19.43 -6.30
CA VAL A 174 3.16 -18.34 -5.80
C VAL A 174 1.71 -18.57 -6.20
N VAL A 175 0.82 -18.58 -5.20
CA VAL A 175 -0.63 -18.47 -5.43
C VAL A 175 -0.97 -16.99 -5.44
N GLY A 176 -1.34 -16.47 -6.62
CA GLY A 176 -1.71 -15.08 -6.84
C GLY A 176 -3.22 -14.89 -6.84
N SER A 177 -3.70 -13.81 -6.26
CA SER A 177 -5.12 -13.45 -6.19
C SER A 177 -5.64 -12.90 -7.53
N ILE A 178 -5.48 -11.62 -7.76
CA ILE A 178 -5.97 -10.89 -8.95
C ILE A 178 -4.76 -10.26 -9.66
N PRO A 179 -4.65 -10.37 -11.01
CA PRO A 179 -3.48 -9.90 -11.74
C PRO A 179 -3.45 -8.37 -11.90
N ILE A 180 -3.31 -7.66 -10.78
CA ILE A 180 -3.09 -6.21 -10.73
C ILE A 180 -1.62 -5.89 -10.45
N PRO A 181 -1.16 -4.65 -10.70
CA PRO A 181 0.25 -4.26 -10.53
C PRO A 181 0.83 -4.59 -9.15
N GLU A 182 0.05 -4.47 -8.08
CA GLU A 182 0.48 -4.81 -6.72
C GLU A 182 0.89 -6.28 -6.61
N VAL A 183 0.02 -7.20 -7.02
CA VAL A 183 0.26 -8.64 -6.90
C VAL A 183 1.41 -9.09 -7.80
N ILE A 184 1.47 -8.55 -9.02
CA ILE A 184 2.59 -8.82 -9.97
C ILE A 184 3.91 -8.32 -9.38
N ARG A 185 3.93 -7.15 -8.77
CA ARG A 185 5.09 -6.57 -8.09
C ARG A 185 5.56 -7.43 -6.93
N ASN A 186 4.64 -7.99 -6.13
CA ASN A 186 4.97 -8.89 -5.03
C ASN A 186 5.59 -10.20 -5.53
N ILE A 187 5.04 -10.81 -6.60
CA ILE A 187 5.60 -12.00 -7.26
C ILE A 187 7.03 -11.72 -7.75
N ASN A 188 7.22 -10.59 -8.40
CA ASN A 188 8.53 -10.17 -8.89
C ASN A 188 9.52 -9.96 -7.75
N ALA A 189 9.13 -9.26 -6.68
CA ALA A 189 10.00 -9.00 -5.53
C ALA A 189 10.39 -10.31 -4.81
N PHE A 190 9.44 -11.23 -4.62
CA PHE A 190 9.70 -12.56 -4.07
C PHE A 190 10.73 -13.33 -4.92
N THR A 191 10.56 -13.29 -6.24
CA THR A 191 11.51 -13.92 -7.18
C THR A 191 12.89 -13.28 -7.10
N LEU A 192 12.98 -11.94 -7.10
CA LEU A 192 14.26 -11.22 -6.97
C LEU A 192 14.95 -11.53 -5.64
N GLY A 193 14.20 -11.60 -4.54
CA GLY A 193 14.72 -12.02 -3.24
C GLY A 193 15.30 -13.43 -3.29
N ALA A 194 14.58 -14.38 -3.85
CA ALA A 194 15.05 -15.76 -3.99
C ALA A 194 16.29 -15.85 -4.89
N GLN A 195 16.31 -15.15 -6.00
CA GLN A 195 17.44 -15.12 -6.94
C GLN A 195 18.66 -14.37 -6.39
N SER A 196 18.52 -13.50 -5.41
CA SER A 196 19.65 -12.90 -4.70
C SER A 196 20.49 -13.92 -3.92
N ILE A 197 19.89 -15.08 -3.62
CA ILE A 197 20.56 -16.23 -2.98
C ILE A 197 21.02 -17.23 -4.03
N ASN A 198 20.13 -17.59 -4.95
CA ASN A 198 20.42 -18.58 -5.99
C ASN A 198 19.76 -18.16 -7.32
N PRO A 199 20.55 -17.64 -8.28
CA PRO A 199 20.03 -17.11 -9.54
C PRO A 199 19.41 -18.17 -10.47
N LYS A 200 19.51 -19.46 -10.14
CA LYS A 200 18.89 -20.56 -10.91
C LYS A 200 17.42 -20.78 -10.55
N ILE A 201 16.93 -20.18 -9.49
CA ILE A 201 15.56 -20.36 -9.00
C ILE A 201 14.56 -19.89 -10.05
N LYS A 202 13.49 -20.69 -10.19
CA LYS A 202 12.30 -20.41 -10.98
C LYS A 202 11.08 -20.26 -10.09
N THR A 203 10.26 -19.28 -10.40
CA THR A 203 9.00 -19.03 -9.73
C THR A 203 7.84 -19.44 -10.65
N LYS A 204 7.00 -20.37 -10.20
CA LYS A 204 5.75 -20.73 -10.86
C LYS A 204 4.59 -19.99 -10.22
N VAL A 205 3.60 -19.59 -11.03
CA VAL A 205 2.47 -18.81 -10.56
C VAL A 205 1.17 -19.50 -10.94
N VAL A 206 0.24 -19.58 -9.99
CA VAL A 206 -1.15 -19.98 -10.22
C VAL A 206 -2.05 -18.85 -9.76
N TRP A 207 -2.95 -18.38 -10.66
CA TRP A 207 -3.90 -17.31 -10.36
C TRP A 207 -5.27 -17.89 -10.01
N VAL A 208 -5.82 -17.44 -8.87
CA VAL A 208 -7.15 -17.90 -8.40
C VAL A 208 -8.28 -16.93 -8.78
N ASN A 209 -7.97 -15.71 -9.22
CA ASN A 209 -8.90 -14.65 -9.59
C ASN A 209 -9.92 -14.33 -8.47
N ALA A 210 -9.44 -14.34 -7.22
CA ALA A 210 -10.19 -13.97 -6.04
C ALA A 210 -9.22 -13.50 -4.96
N TRP A 211 -9.64 -12.59 -4.09
CA TRP A 211 -8.86 -12.20 -2.90
C TRP A 211 -8.90 -13.30 -1.85
N PHE A 212 -10.09 -13.86 -1.59
CA PHE A 212 -10.33 -14.90 -0.59
C PHE A 212 -11.18 -16.02 -1.20
N ASP A 213 -10.58 -17.16 -1.46
CA ASP A 213 -11.25 -18.39 -1.95
C ASP A 213 -10.44 -19.61 -1.49
N PRO A 214 -10.59 -20.06 -0.21
CA PRO A 214 -9.79 -21.15 0.34
C PRO A 214 -9.77 -22.43 -0.50
N PRO A 215 -10.89 -22.87 -1.13
CA PRO A 215 -10.86 -24.00 -2.06
C PRO A 215 -9.92 -23.81 -3.24
N LYS A 216 -10.02 -22.67 -3.97
CA LYS A 216 -9.15 -22.39 -5.11
C LYS A 216 -7.70 -22.17 -4.70
N GLU A 217 -7.45 -21.56 -3.54
CA GLU A 217 -6.10 -21.40 -2.97
C GLU A 217 -5.47 -22.77 -2.67
N THR A 218 -6.25 -23.71 -2.12
CA THR A 218 -5.82 -25.11 -1.90
C THR A 218 -5.48 -25.79 -3.22
N GLU A 219 -6.34 -25.69 -4.24
CA GLU A 219 -6.10 -26.26 -5.57
C GLU A 219 -4.86 -25.65 -6.22
N GLY A 220 -4.70 -24.33 -6.13
CA GLY A 220 -3.54 -23.60 -6.64
C GLY A 220 -2.24 -24.05 -6.01
N ALA A 221 -2.22 -24.15 -4.67
CA ALA A 221 -1.07 -24.65 -3.91
C ALA A 221 -0.72 -26.09 -4.28
N GLN A 222 -1.72 -26.97 -4.37
CA GLN A 222 -1.50 -28.36 -4.79
C GLN A 222 -0.97 -28.46 -6.22
N SER A 223 -1.48 -27.64 -7.13
CA SER A 223 -0.99 -27.59 -8.50
C SER A 223 0.48 -27.18 -8.57
N LEU A 224 0.91 -26.16 -7.79
CA LEU A 224 2.29 -25.73 -7.71
C LEU A 224 3.21 -26.83 -7.15
N ILE A 225 2.77 -27.53 -6.10
CA ILE A 225 3.50 -28.67 -5.51
C ILE A 225 3.67 -29.79 -6.54
N ASN A 226 2.62 -30.13 -7.28
CA ASN A 226 2.68 -31.14 -8.35
C ASN A 226 3.61 -30.75 -9.51
N GLN A 227 3.84 -29.45 -9.70
CA GLN A 227 4.78 -28.90 -10.65
C GLN A 227 6.21 -28.79 -10.11
N GLY A 228 6.50 -29.31 -8.91
CA GLY A 228 7.82 -29.37 -8.31
C GLY A 228 8.18 -28.24 -7.35
N ALA A 229 7.27 -27.32 -7.05
CA ALA A 229 7.52 -26.30 -6.04
C ALA A 229 7.61 -26.92 -4.64
N ASP A 230 8.67 -26.60 -3.91
CA ASP A 230 8.90 -27.10 -2.54
C ASP A 230 8.85 -26.00 -1.48
N VAL A 231 8.75 -24.73 -1.90
CA VAL A 231 8.49 -23.56 -1.07
C VAL A 231 7.41 -22.72 -1.73
N LEU A 232 6.33 -22.43 -1.00
CA LEU A 232 5.18 -21.69 -1.50
C LEU A 232 5.09 -20.31 -0.85
N PHE A 233 4.62 -19.36 -1.63
CA PHE A 233 4.23 -18.02 -1.21
C PHE A 233 2.82 -17.74 -1.68
N GLN A 234 2.12 -16.85 -1.01
CA GLN A 234 0.77 -16.46 -1.39
C GLN A 234 0.62 -14.94 -1.42
N ASN A 235 -0.28 -14.47 -2.26
CA ASN A 235 -0.85 -13.14 -2.21
C ASN A 235 -2.37 -13.28 -2.26
N THR A 236 -2.88 -14.09 -1.36
CA THR A 236 -4.30 -14.40 -1.12
C THR A 236 -4.55 -14.37 0.38
N ASP A 237 -5.80 -14.21 0.79
CA ASP A 237 -6.12 -13.76 2.14
C ASP A 237 -6.35 -14.92 3.13
N SER A 238 -6.48 -16.18 2.67
CA SER A 238 -6.70 -17.30 3.57
C SER A 238 -5.41 -18.06 3.93
N PRO A 239 -5.39 -18.85 5.01
CA PRO A 239 -4.24 -19.68 5.34
C PRO A 239 -4.16 -21.00 4.53
N ALA A 240 -4.98 -21.19 3.50
CA ALA A 240 -5.13 -22.45 2.78
C ALA A 240 -3.84 -22.90 2.08
N VAL A 241 -3.05 -21.98 1.55
CA VAL A 241 -1.75 -22.28 0.91
C VAL A 241 -0.77 -22.86 1.92
N LEU A 242 -0.65 -22.24 3.10
CA LEU A 242 0.22 -22.71 4.19
C LEU A 242 -0.23 -24.08 4.70
N GLN A 243 -1.53 -24.27 4.92
CA GLN A 243 -2.10 -25.55 5.35
C GLN A 243 -1.87 -26.66 4.32
N THR A 244 -1.97 -26.35 3.03
CA THR A 244 -1.73 -27.31 1.95
C THR A 244 -0.25 -27.68 1.87
N ALA A 245 0.66 -26.72 2.02
CA ALA A 245 2.09 -26.97 2.09
C ALA A 245 2.44 -27.89 3.28
N GLU A 246 1.85 -27.66 4.44
CA GLU A 246 2.07 -28.49 5.63
C GLU A 246 1.63 -29.94 5.40
N LYS A 247 0.44 -30.14 4.86
CA LYS A 247 -0.07 -31.49 4.52
C LYS A 247 0.83 -32.23 3.53
N ALA A 248 1.45 -31.50 2.62
CA ALA A 248 2.35 -32.04 1.61
C ALA A 248 3.82 -32.14 2.05
N GLY A 249 4.15 -31.77 3.29
CA GLY A 249 5.53 -31.76 3.80
C GLY A 249 6.42 -30.75 3.07
N LYS A 250 5.85 -29.65 2.57
CA LYS A 250 6.50 -28.53 1.92
C LYS A 250 6.58 -27.33 2.84
N TYR A 251 7.31 -26.28 2.45
CA TYR A 251 7.39 -25.04 3.19
C TYR A 251 6.48 -23.95 2.57
N ALA A 252 6.04 -23.03 3.42
CA ALA A 252 5.30 -21.86 2.96
C ALA A 252 5.47 -20.66 3.90
N PHE A 253 4.95 -19.53 3.48
CA PHE A 253 4.94 -18.26 4.21
C PHE A 253 3.51 -17.88 4.59
N GLY A 254 3.37 -17.13 5.70
CA GLY A 254 2.18 -16.37 6.01
C GLY A 254 2.17 -15.04 5.25
N TRP A 255 0.98 -14.52 5.03
CA TRP A 255 0.74 -13.28 4.31
C TRP A 255 -0.21 -12.37 5.08
N ASP A 256 0.11 -11.07 5.15
CA ASP A 256 -0.59 -9.98 5.82
C ASP A 256 -0.66 -10.07 7.35
N SER A 257 -0.63 -11.25 7.93
CA SER A 257 -0.57 -11.48 9.39
C SER A 257 0.36 -12.64 9.74
N ASP A 258 0.62 -12.82 11.05
CA ASP A 258 1.33 -14.01 11.53
C ASP A 258 0.43 -15.25 11.42
N MET A 259 0.71 -16.07 10.42
CA MET A 259 -0.03 -17.29 10.12
C MET A 259 0.61 -18.55 10.73
N THR A 260 1.57 -18.45 11.64
CA THR A 260 2.30 -19.59 12.22
C THR A 260 1.36 -20.69 12.71
N GLN A 261 0.25 -20.33 13.36
CA GLN A 261 -0.70 -21.30 13.94
C GLN A 261 -1.40 -22.20 12.90
N PHE A 262 -1.48 -21.77 11.65
CA PHE A 262 -2.21 -22.49 10.60
C PHE A 262 -1.39 -23.57 9.88
N GLY A 263 -0.08 -23.59 10.08
CA GLY A 263 0.81 -24.60 9.51
C GLY A 263 2.22 -24.54 10.12
N PRO A 264 2.36 -24.80 11.44
CA PRO A 264 3.63 -24.55 12.16
C PRO A 264 4.79 -25.38 11.66
N LYS A 265 4.55 -26.53 11.01
CA LYS A 265 5.59 -27.38 10.44
C LYS A 265 6.06 -26.88 9.07
N ALA A 266 5.18 -26.25 8.29
CA ALA A 266 5.49 -25.69 6.99
C ALA A 266 5.99 -24.25 7.05
N HIS A 267 5.57 -23.50 8.08
CA HIS A 267 5.80 -22.07 8.22
C HIS A 267 7.29 -21.73 8.29
N LEU A 268 7.74 -20.81 7.43
CA LEU A 268 9.10 -20.27 7.43
C LEU A 268 9.16 -18.88 8.04
N ALA A 269 8.22 -18.02 7.71
CA ALA A 269 8.03 -16.67 8.24
C ALA A 269 6.68 -16.13 7.75
N SER A 270 6.24 -15.00 8.30
CA SER A 270 5.08 -14.25 7.78
C SER A 270 5.49 -12.85 7.37
N SER A 271 5.14 -12.43 6.15
CA SER A 271 5.13 -11.03 5.75
C SER A 271 3.85 -10.39 6.29
N VAL A 272 3.98 -9.37 7.11
CA VAL A 272 2.83 -8.76 7.81
C VAL A 272 2.65 -7.31 7.44
N ILE A 273 1.39 -6.86 7.47
CA ILE A 273 1.01 -5.45 7.31
C ILE A 273 0.48 -4.93 8.65
N ASN A 274 1.04 -3.82 9.10
CA ASN A 274 0.58 -3.09 10.27
C ASN A 274 -0.10 -1.79 9.85
N TRP A 275 -1.42 -1.79 9.69
CA TRP A 275 -2.22 -0.61 9.36
C TRP A 275 -2.43 0.34 10.55
N GLY A 276 -2.16 -0.11 11.78
CA GLY A 276 -2.40 0.66 13.00
C GLY A 276 -1.80 2.07 12.96
N PRO A 277 -0.50 2.25 12.70
CA PRO A 277 0.14 3.57 12.66
C PRO A 277 -0.50 4.52 11.65
N TYR A 278 -0.86 4.00 10.46
CA TYR A 278 -1.52 4.83 9.45
C TYR A 278 -2.92 5.24 9.87
N TYR A 279 -3.73 4.31 10.36
CA TYR A 279 -5.10 4.60 10.79
C TYR A 279 -5.17 5.55 11.98
N ILE A 280 -4.23 5.40 12.93
CA ILE A 280 -4.06 6.35 14.03
C ILE A 280 -3.72 7.74 13.49
N LYS A 281 -2.75 7.84 12.56
CA LYS A 281 -2.39 9.10 11.92
C LYS A 281 -3.59 9.72 11.19
N ALA A 282 -4.30 8.96 10.37
CA ALA A 282 -5.46 9.44 9.62
C ALA A 282 -6.58 9.95 10.53
N THR A 283 -6.87 9.22 11.61
CA THR A 283 -7.84 9.59 12.63
C THR A 283 -7.43 10.87 13.37
N LYS A 284 -6.14 10.97 13.75
CA LYS A 284 -5.57 12.15 14.38
C LYS A 284 -5.68 13.38 13.48
N ASP A 285 -5.33 13.25 12.20
CA ASP A 285 -5.42 14.33 11.21
C ASP A 285 -6.86 14.91 11.15
N VAL A 286 -7.89 14.04 11.22
CA VAL A 286 -9.30 14.49 11.22
C VAL A 286 -9.66 15.16 12.54
N LEU A 287 -9.29 14.58 13.68
CA LEU A 287 -9.58 15.15 15.01
C LEU A 287 -8.93 16.52 15.20
N GLU A 288 -7.76 16.75 14.65
CA GLU A 288 -6.99 17.99 14.75
C GLU A 288 -7.28 18.98 13.60
N GLY A 289 -8.11 18.60 12.62
CA GLY A 289 -8.42 19.45 11.46
C GLY A 289 -7.24 19.63 10.49
N THR A 290 -6.25 18.78 10.55
CA THR A 290 -5.03 18.82 9.71
C THR A 290 -5.08 17.87 8.51
N TRP A 291 -6.18 17.14 8.35
CA TRP A 291 -6.35 16.19 7.27
C TRP A 291 -6.23 16.86 5.89
N GLN A 292 -5.42 16.28 5.02
CA GLN A 292 -5.22 16.75 3.65
C GLN A 292 -5.33 15.58 2.67
N THR A 293 -5.81 15.87 1.45
CA THR A 293 -5.80 14.90 0.36
C THR A 293 -4.38 14.60 -0.11
N GLY A 294 -4.23 13.56 -0.93
CA GLY A 294 -2.95 13.08 -1.46
C GLY A 294 -2.87 11.56 -1.42
N GLY A 295 -1.67 11.03 -1.49
CA GLY A 295 -1.41 9.61 -1.38
C GLY A 295 -0.18 9.33 -0.52
N VAL A 296 -0.20 8.21 0.20
CA VAL A 296 0.96 7.70 0.93
C VAL A 296 1.20 6.24 0.58
N TRP A 297 2.46 5.84 0.61
CA TRP A 297 2.86 4.47 0.34
C TRP A 297 3.93 4.08 1.37
N TRP A 298 3.50 3.43 2.44
CA TRP A 298 4.33 3.11 3.59
C TRP A 298 4.93 1.71 3.49
N GLY A 299 6.13 1.54 4.03
CA GLY A 299 6.87 0.28 4.00
C GLY A 299 7.49 -0.07 5.35
N VAL A 300 8.60 -0.78 5.30
CA VAL A 300 9.42 -1.13 6.46
C VAL A 300 9.91 0.12 7.19
N LYS A 301 10.21 1.18 6.45
CA LYS A 301 10.66 2.46 7.00
C LYS A 301 9.67 3.06 7.99
N GLU A 302 8.40 3.07 7.65
CA GLU A 302 7.31 3.61 8.48
C GLU A 302 6.73 2.57 9.46
N GLY A 303 7.21 1.33 9.42
CA GLY A 303 6.72 0.23 10.26
C GLY A 303 5.38 -0.34 9.80
N ALA A 304 5.00 -0.09 8.53
CA ALA A 304 3.81 -0.67 7.93
C ALA A 304 4.02 -2.11 7.43
N ILE A 305 5.24 -2.47 7.05
CA ILE A 305 5.62 -3.81 6.58
C ILE A 305 6.69 -4.39 7.49
N ASP A 306 6.54 -5.67 7.79
CA ASP A 306 7.55 -6.45 8.50
C ASP A 306 7.59 -7.91 8.02
N ILE A 307 8.66 -8.61 8.38
CA ILE A 307 8.77 -10.07 8.33
C ILE A 307 8.92 -10.58 9.75
N VAL A 308 8.03 -11.46 10.17
CA VAL A 308 7.93 -11.90 11.57
C VAL A 308 7.92 -13.41 11.68
N ALA A 309 8.07 -13.90 12.91
CA ALA A 309 7.98 -15.32 13.26
C ALA A 309 8.89 -16.20 12.37
N ILE A 310 10.12 -15.72 12.07
CA ILE A 310 11.07 -16.50 11.29
C ILE A 310 11.39 -17.80 12.02
N SER A 311 11.05 -18.92 11.40
CA SER A 311 11.17 -20.26 11.94
C SER A 311 12.61 -20.61 12.34
N ASP A 312 12.77 -21.47 13.35
CA ASP A 312 14.09 -22.00 13.72
C ASP A 312 14.68 -22.98 12.69
N LYS A 313 13.86 -23.40 11.69
CA LYS A 313 14.35 -24.15 10.52
C LYS A 313 15.20 -23.28 9.59
N VAL A 314 15.04 -21.96 9.65
CA VAL A 314 15.83 -21.02 8.84
C VAL A 314 17.20 -20.84 9.49
N PRO A 315 18.31 -21.06 8.75
CA PRO A 315 19.67 -20.90 9.28
C PRO A 315 19.96 -19.52 9.86
N ALA A 316 20.78 -19.46 10.89
CA ALA A 316 21.05 -18.22 11.63
C ALA A 316 21.73 -17.14 10.75
N ASP A 317 22.64 -17.53 9.87
CA ASP A 317 23.28 -16.63 8.90
C ASP A 317 22.29 -16.05 7.89
N LEU A 318 21.27 -16.82 7.52
CA LEU A 318 20.19 -16.34 6.66
C LEU A 318 19.26 -15.38 7.41
N LYS A 319 18.92 -15.67 8.69
CA LYS A 319 18.17 -14.71 9.53
C LYS A 319 18.92 -13.38 9.60
N ALA A 320 20.23 -13.39 9.86
CA ALA A 320 21.06 -12.19 9.88
C ALA A 320 21.08 -11.43 8.52
N LYS A 321 21.01 -12.17 7.41
CA LYS A 321 20.91 -11.56 6.06
C LYS A 321 19.55 -10.88 5.87
N VAL A 322 18.46 -11.49 6.31
CA VAL A 322 17.12 -10.87 6.29
C VAL A 322 17.09 -9.61 7.16
N ASP A 323 17.68 -9.64 8.36
CA ASP A 323 17.79 -8.49 9.24
C ASP A 323 18.59 -7.34 8.59
N THR A 324 19.67 -7.67 7.85
CA THR A 324 20.45 -6.70 7.08
C THR A 324 19.61 -6.04 5.98
N VAL A 325 18.84 -6.84 5.23
CA VAL A 325 17.91 -6.32 4.20
C VAL A 325 16.86 -5.42 4.84
N LYS A 326 16.24 -5.87 5.94
CA LYS A 326 15.24 -5.09 6.67
C LYS A 326 15.81 -3.75 7.18
N ALA A 327 17.00 -3.76 7.76
CA ALA A 327 17.68 -2.53 8.20
C ALA A 327 17.94 -1.58 7.02
N GLY A 328 18.42 -2.11 5.90
CA GLY A 328 18.68 -1.31 4.71
C GLY A 328 17.41 -0.77 4.04
N LEU A 329 16.29 -1.49 4.09
CA LEU A 329 14.98 -0.96 3.66
C LEU A 329 14.52 0.18 4.58
N LYS A 330 14.77 0.04 5.89
CA LYS A 330 14.36 1.03 6.89
C LYS A 330 15.15 2.35 6.77
N ASP A 331 16.44 2.28 6.54
CA ASP A 331 17.31 3.47 6.43
C ASP A 331 17.51 3.95 4.99
N GLY A 332 17.00 3.21 3.98
CA GLY A 332 17.10 3.53 2.56
C GLY A 332 18.42 3.16 1.90
N SER A 333 19.33 2.48 2.59
CA SER A 333 20.61 2.01 2.03
C SER A 333 20.45 0.80 1.11
N PHE A 334 19.34 0.07 1.22
CA PHE A 334 18.97 -1.04 0.36
C PHE A 334 17.72 -0.71 -0.46
N VAL A 335 17.78 -0.94 -1.77
CA VAL A 335 16.67 -0.70 -2.70
C VAL A 335 16.45 -1.94 -3.55
N ILE A 336 15.28 -2.57 -3.43
CA ILE A 336 14.90 -3.78 -4.16
C ILE A 336 14.90 -3.54 -5.67
N TRP A 337 14.34 -2.42 -6.09
CA TRP A 337 14.14 -2.07 -7.50
C TRP A 337 15.28 -1.21 -8.06
N LYS A 338 16.52 -1.58 -7.72
CA LYS A 338 17.75 -1.02 -8.31
C LYS A 338 18.27 -1.96 -9.39
N GLY A 339 18.49 -1.43 -10.59
CA GLY A 339 18.96 -2.18 -11.72
C GLY A 339 20.43 -2.64 -11.65
N PRO A 340 20.82 -3.57 -12.53
CA PRO A 340 20.01 -4.06 -13.66
C PRO A 340 18.97 -5.10 -13.23
N ILE A 341 17.73 -4.93 -13.64
CA ILE A 341 16.67 -5.94 -13.48
C ILE A 341 16.21 -6.34 -14.88
N LEU A 342 16.16 -7.64 -15.13
CA LEU A 342 15.76 -8.18 -16.42
C LEU A 342 14.32 -8.66 -16.39
N GLY A 343 13.58 -8.40 -17.46
CA GLY A 343 12.30 -9.02 -17.76
C GLY A 343 12.47 -10.47 -18.25
N GLN A 344 11.35 -11.16 -18.46
CA GLN A 344 11.36 -12.54 -18.96
C GLN A 344 12.03 -12.68 -20.33
N ASP A 345 11.97 -11.66 -21.19
CA ASP A 345 12.60 -11.61 -22.51
C ASP A 345 14.11 -11.33 -22.44
N GLY A 346 14.65 -11.19 -21.24
CA GLY A 346 16.06 -10.91 -20.99
C GLY A 346 16.49 -9.46 -21.20
N LYS A 347 15.57 -8.56 -21.54
CA LYS A 347 15.86 -7.13 -21.65
C LYS A 347 15.82 -6.46 -20.27
N GLU A 348 16.59 -5.38 -20.12
CA GLU A 348 16.56 -4.59 -18.91
C GLU A 348 15.22 -3.84 -18.80
N VAL A 349 14.46 -4.12 -17.73
CA VAL A 349 13.26 -3.37 -17.35
C VAL A 349 13.60 -2.25 -16.35
N VAL A 350 14.67 -2.41 -15.59
CA VAL A 350 15.35 -1.34 -14.85
C VAL A 350 16.81 -1.37 -15.26
N ALA A 351 17.27 -0.28 -15.86
CA ALA A 351 18.63 -0.16 -16.37
C ALA A 351 19.67 -0.25 -15.23
N LYS A 352 20.88 -0.63 -15.56
CA LYS A 352 21.99 -0.69 -14.61
C LYS A 352 22.12 0.62 -13.84
N ASP A 353 22.25 0.51 -12.52
CA ASP A 353 22.37 1.63 -11.54
C ASP A 353 21.14 2.56 -11.44
N ALA A 354 20.10 2.37 -12.26
CA ALA A 354 18.85 3.08 -12.12
C ALA A 354 18.02 2.53 -10.93
N VAL A 355 17.23 3.40 -10.33
CA VAL A 355 16.24 3.06 -9.30
C VAL A 355 14.85 3.32 -9.87
N ALA A 356 13.98 2.31 -9.82
CA ALA A 356 12.60 2.46 -10.25
C ALA A 356 11.85 3.36 -9.26
N ASP A 357 11.10 4.33 -9.78
CA ASP A 357 10.27 5.21 -8.98
C ASP A 357 8.88 4.61 -8.68
N ASP A 358 8.13 5.26 -7.81
CA ASP A 358 6.79 4.81 -7.41
C ASP A 358 5.81 4.76 -8.59
N LYS A 359 5.98 5.63 -9.59
CA LYS A 359 5.15 5.60 -10.80
C LYS A 359 5.41 4.35 -11.63
N PHE A 360 6.68 3.98 -11.81
CA PHE A 360 7.04 2.74 -12.47
C PHE A 360 6.50 1.53 -11.70
N LEU A 361 6.69 1.51 -10.37
CA LEU A 361 6.23 0.40 -9.52
C LEU A 361 4.71 0.25 -9.52
N GLY A 362 3.97 1.36 -9.55
CA GLY A 362 2.51 1.36 -9.64
C GLY A 362 1.95 0.88 -10.98
N GLY A 363 2.79 0.83 -12.03
CA GLY A 363 2.41 0.39 -13.38
C GLY A 363 2.96 -0.98 -13.80
N ILE A 364 3.55 -1.76 -12.88
CA ILE A 364 4.15 -3.06 -13.21
C ILE A 364 3.08 -4.02 -13.75
N ASN A 365 3.27 -4.45 -14.99
CA ASN A 365 2.40 -5.42 -15.69
C ASN A 365 3.21 -6.52 -16.42
N PHE A 366 4.42 -6.78 -15.96
CA PHE A 366 5.35 -7.76 -16.52
C PHE A 366 5.97 -8.60 -15.41
N TYR A 367 6.50 -9.77 -15.78
CA TYR A 367 7.33 -10.58 -14.88
C TYR A 367 8.81 -10.34 -15.10
N VAL A 368 9.57 -10.37 -13.98
CA VAL A 368 11.03 -10.41 -14.02
C VAL A 368 11.52 -11.77 -14.52
N LYS A 369 12.76 -11.81 -14.99
CA LYS A 369 13.43 -13.05 -15.39
C LYS A 369 13.40 -14.08 -14.25
N GLY A 370 12.93 -15.28 -14.58
CA GLY A 370 12.83 -16.39 -13.63
C GLY A 370 11.42 -16.69 -13.17
N VAL A 371 10.46 -15.81 -13.41
CA VAL A 371 9.04 -16.15 -13.26
C VAL A 371 8.57 -16.86 -14.53
N ASP A 372 7.96 -18.04 -14.39
CA ASP A 372 7.43 -18.83 -15.50
C ASP A 372 5.97 -18.44 -15.80
N GLY A 373 5.59 -18.51 -17.08
CA GLY A 373 4.25 -18.17 -17.57
C GLY A 373 4.13 -16.73 -18.04
N ALA A 374 2.92 -16.28 -18.31
CA ALA A 374 2.61 -14.91 -18.71
C ALA A 374 1.71 -14.23 -17.68
N VAL A 375 1.85 -12.92 -17.54
CA VAL A 375 0.86 -12.14 -16.79
C VAL A 375 -0.49 -12.27 -17.49
N PRO A 376 -1.56 -12.69 -16.78
CA PRO A 376 -2.89 -12.74 -17.38
C PRO A 376 -3.31 -11.37 -17.90
N SER A 377 -3.95 -11.32 -19.06
CA SER A 377 -4.56 -10.08 -19.53
C SER A 377 -5.69 -9.67 -18.57
N SER A 378 -5.66 -8.44 -18.07
CA SER A 378 -6.80 -7.86 -17.38
C SER A 378 -8.01 -7.87 -18.32
N LYS A 379 -9.08 -8.57 -17.93
CA LYS A 379 -10.36 -8.54 -18.67
C LYS A 379 -11.07 -7.22 -18.46
#